data_71e5ca0ad8c3790a06d0b4ca5b50ec88
#
_entry.id   71e5ca0ad8c3790a06d0b4ca5b50ec88
#
_cell.length_a   1.000
_cell.length_b   1.000
_cell.length_c   1.000
_cell.angle_alpha   90.00
_cell.angle_beta   90.00
_cell.angle_gamma   90.00
#
_symmetry.space_group_name_H-M   'P 1'
#
loop_
_entity.id
_entity.type
_entity.pdbx_description
1 polymer ?
#
loop_
_entity_poly.entity_id
_entity_poly.type
_entity_poly.pdbx_seq_one_letter_code
_entity_poly.pdbx_strand_id
1 'polypeptide(L)'
;MTQRISIMFSAATLTIGLIALPAFADDAQWRPVAEALGKAGTEMPGGVYRVGMPRTDLHVTLDGVELKPTLALGSWLAFETMGKTTMVMGDLVLTEDEIEPVMKKLADGGIEITALHNHLLRARPPTFYMHVLGHGDAATLAQTLHDALALSKTPLGAVPAASAAPSIDLDTAMIDRVLGAKGKIAGGVYQFGIPRAEPITDGDMKVPPALGSAEAINFQPTGGGKAAITGDFVLTADEVNPVLRTLRDNGIDVTALHSHMLDEQPRLFFMHFWAVDDAEKLAKGLRAALDKVNLARS
;
A
#
# COMPACT_ATOMS: atom_id res chain seq x y z
N MET A 1 -64.09 -59.32 -10.68
CA MET A 1 -63.16 -58.73 -9.70
C MET A 1 -61.98 -58.15 -10.51
N THR A 2 -62.03 -56.86 -10.78
CA THR A 2 -61.04 -56.15 -11.58
C THR A 2 -60.34 -55.13 -10.69
N GLN A 3 -59.14 -55.39 -10.29
CA GLN A 3 -58.30 -54.47 -9.52
C GLN A 3 -57.74 -53.40 -10.45
N ARG A 4 -57.99 -52.12 -10.12
CA ARG A 4 -57.35 -50.93 -10.76
C ARG A 4 -56.10 -50.58 -9.98
N ILE A 5 -54.98 -50.64 -10.62
CA ILE A 5 -53.69 -50.16 -10.11
C ILE A 5 -53.60 -48.65 -10.43
N SER A 6 -53.59 -47.82 -9.41
CA SER A 6 -53.31 -46.37 -9.55
C SER A 6 -51.80 -46.14 -9.42
N ILE A 7 -51.18 -45.64 -10.48
CA ILE A 7 -49.78 -45.24 -10.49
C ILE A 7 -49.77 -43.75 -10.11
N MET A 8 -49.20 -43.43 -8.94
CA MET A 8 -48.88 -42.03 -8.54
C MET A 8 -47.53 -41.61 -9.17
N PHE A 9 -47.61 -40.63 -10.01
CA PHE A 9 -46.40 -39.91 -10.47
C PHE A 9 -46.04 -38.83 -9.45
N SER A 10 -44.92 -38.98 -8.74
CA SER A 10 -44.29 -37.91 -7.95
C SER A 10 -43.47 -37.03 -8.88
N ALA A 11 -43.91 -35.79 -9.05
CA ALA A 11 -43.11 -34.76 -9.71
C ALA A 11 -42.08 -34.23 -8.72
N ALA A 12 -40.81 -34.54 -8.92
CA ALA A 12 -39.70 -33.94 -8.18
C ALA A 12 -39.38 -32.56 -8.82
N THR A 13 -39.73 -31.50 -8.10
CA THR A 13 -39.35 -30.14 -8.48
C THR A 13 -37.87 -29.92 -8.15
N LEU A 14 -37.03 -29.85 -9.16
CA LEU A 14 -35.60 -29.51 -9.05
C LEU A 14 -35.48 -27.98 -8.88
N THR A 15 -35.33 -27.53 -7.66
CA THR A 15 -35.00 -26.12 -7.36
C THR A 15 -33.53 -25.89 -7.70
N ILE A 16 -33.25 -25.27 -8.86
CA ILE A 16 -31.94 -24.78 -9.21
C ILE A 16 -31.68 -23.52 -8.37
N GLY A 17 -30.92 -23.67 -7.28
CA GLY A 17 -30.43 -22.54 -6.52
C GLY A 17 -29.49 -21.72 -7.40
N LEU A 18 -29.88 -20.51 -7.79
CA LEU A 18 -28.95 -19.53 -8.35
C LEU A 18 -27.92 -19.21 -7.25
N ILE A 19 -26.72 -19.75 -7.40
CA ILE A 19 -25.55 -19.26 -6.66
C ILE A 19 -25.25 -17.88 -7.26
N ALA A 20 -25.67 -16.83 -6.56
CA ALA A 20 -25.21 -15.48 -6.87
C ALA A 20 -23.68 -15.46 -6.66
N LEU A 21 -22.93 -15.49 -7.75
CA LEU A 21 -21.52 -15.10 -7.74
C LEU A 21 -21.46 -13.67 -7.17
N PRO A 22 -20.49 -13.35 -6.30
CA PRO A 22 -20.30 -11.97 -5.90
C PRO A 22 -20.13 -11.15 -7.18
N ALA A 23 -21.04 -10.23 -7.44
CA ALA A 23 -20.88 -9.23 -8.46
C ALA A 23 -19.64 -8.44 -8.05
N PHE A 24 -18.51 -8.65 -8.72
CA PHE A 24 -17.48 -7.62 -8.80
C PHE A 24 -18.23 -6.43 -9.38
N ALA A 25 -18.41 -5.39 -8.57
CA ALA A 25 -18.89 -4.11 -9.07
C ALA A 25 -18.01 -3.80 -10.28
N ASP A 26 -18.65 -3.66 -11.43
CA ASP A 26 -17.97 -3.43 -12.70
C ASP A 26 -17.32 -2.04 -12.54
N ASP A 27 -16.02 -1.99 -12.28
CA ASP A 27 -15.22 -0.77 -12.16
C ASP A 27 -15.10 -0.09 -13.53
N ALA A 28 -16.25 0.16 -14.16
CA ALA A 28 -16.34 0.77 -15.47
C ALA A 28 -15.59 2.12 -15.51
N GLN A 29 -15.52 2.81 -14.37
CA GLN A 29 -14.77 4.06 -14.21
C GLN A 29 -13.26 3.83 -14.32
N TRP A 30 -12.74 2.76 -13.71
CA TRP A 30 -11.30 2.51 -13.61
C TRP A 30 -10.75 1.57 -14.68
N ARG A 31 -11.63 0.99 -15.51
CA ARG A 31 -11.21 0.13 -16.61
C ARG A 31 -10.21 0.79 -17.57
N PRO A 32 -10.40 2.06 -17.99
CA PRO A 32 -9.42 2.73 -18.86
C PRO A 32 -8.03 2.86 -18.20
N VAL A 33 -7.99 3.08 -16.88
CA VAL A 33 -6.74 3.11 -16.11
C VAL A 33 -6.07 1.74 -16.08
N ALA A 34 -6.83 0.68 -15.79
CA ALA A 34 -6.32 -0.70 -15.76
C ALA A 34 -5.79 -1.15 -17.13
N GLU A 35 -6.50 -0.79 -18.21
CA GLU A 35 -6.08 -1.08 -19.59
C GLU A 35 -4.81 -0.34 -19.96
N ALA A 36 -4.72 0.96 -19.65
CA ALA A 36 -3.54 1.79 -19.95
C ALA A 36 -2.31 1.34 -19.14
N LEU A 37 -2.47 1.00 -17.87
CA LEU A 37 -1.38 0.46 -17.04
C LEU A 37 -1.01 -0.98 -17.39
N GLY A 38 -1.87 -1.72 -18.10
CA GLY A 38 -1.71 -3.16 -18.31
C GLY A 38 -1.88 -3.99 -17.02
N LYS A 39 -2.47 -3.38 -15.96
CA LYS A 39 -2.62 -4.00 -14.64
C LYS A 39 -3.86 -3.49 -13.92
N ALA A 40 -4.67 -4.42 -13.43
CA ALA A 40 -5.83 -4.08 -12.61
C ALA A 40 -5.40 -3.68 -11.19
N GLY A 41 -6.15 -2.74 -10.61
CA GLY A 41 -6.05 -2.31 -9.22
C GLY A 41 -7.20 -2.82 -8.37
N THR A 42 -7.35 -2.19 -7.22
CA THR A 42 -8.45 -2.45 -6.27
C THR A 42 -9.02 -1.13 -5.82
N GLU A 43 -10.33 -1.03 -5.79
CA GLU A 43 -11.02 0.11 -5.20
C GLU A 43 -10.88 0.07 -3.68
N MET A 44 -10.47 1.19 -3.12
CA MET A 44 -10.22 1.40 -1.70
C MET A 44 -11.27 2.37 -1.12
N PRO A 45 -11.46 2.39 0.21
CA PRO A 45 -12.34 3.38 0.83
C PRO A 45 -11.97 4.81 0.41
N GLY A 46 -13.00 5.63 0.16
CA GLY A 46 -12.84 7.01 -0.31
C GLY A 46 -12.85 7.15 -1.83
N GLY A 47 -13.15 6.08 -2.58
CA GLY A 47 -13.20 6.10 -4.06
C GLY A 47 -11.82 6.06 -4.73
N VAL A 48 -10.79 5.71 -3.98
CA VAL A 48 -9.41 5.60 -4.49
C VAL A 48 -9.21 4.26 -5.20
N TYR A 49 -8.73 4.29 -6.43
CA TYR A 49 -8.31 3.11 -7.16
C TYR A 49 -6.81 2.91 -7.03
N ARG A 50 -6.40 1.84 -6.34
CA ARG A 50 -4.99 1.57 -6.04
C ARG A 50 -4.45 0.38 -6.82
N VAL A 51 -3.33 0.58 -7.52
CA VAL A 51 -2.61 -0.45 -8.29
C VAL A 51 -1.27 -0.70 -7.61
N GLY A 52 -1.06 -1.92 -7.12
CA GLY A 52 0.20 -2.33 -6.50
C GLY A 52 1.09 -3.07 -7.49
N MET A 53 2.37 -2.75 -7.50
CA MET A 53 3.38 -3.33 -8.40
C MET A 53 4.61 -3.75 -7.60
N PRO A 54 4.50 -4.89 -6.88
CA PRO A 54 5.61 -5.40 -6.09
C PRO A 54 6.79 -5.77 -6.98
N ARG A 55 8.00 -5.33 -6.61
CA ARG A 55 9.28 -5.63 -7.28
C ARG A 55 9.73 -7.05 -6.95
N THR A 56 9.01 -8.02 -7.51
CA THR A 56 9.33 -9.45 -7.32
C THR A 56 10.58 -9.90 -8.07
N ASP A 57 11.14 -9.02 -8.90
CA ASP A 57 12.41 -9.15 -9.60
C ASP A 57 13.62 -8.81 -8.72
N LEU A 58 13.42 -8.13 -7.58
CA LEU A 58 14.49 -7.72 -6.67
C LEU A 58 14.63 -8.68 -5.50
N HIS A 59 15.89 -9.00 -5.17
CA HIS A 59 16.30 -9.72 -3.96
C HIS A 59 17.12 -8.76 -3.10
N VAL A 60 16.49 -8.11 -2.15
CA VAL A 60 17.11 -7.09 -1.29
C VAL A 60 17.26 -7.63 0.12
N THR A 61 18.45 -7.44 0.70
CA THR A 61 18.72 -7.77 2.09
C THR A 61 19.05 -6.52 2.90
N LEU A 62 18.60 -6.49 4.16
CA LEU A 62 18.91 -5.44 5.11
C LEU A 62 19.17 -6.06 6.48
N ASP A 63 20.34 -5.79 7.05
CA ASP A 63 20.79 -6.31 8.35
C ASP A 63 20.57 -7.84 8.49
N GLY A 64 20.83 -8.59 7.40
CA GLY A 64 20.68 -10.05 7.34
C GLY A 64 19.27 -10.57 7.09
N VAL A 65 18.29 -9.68 6.91
CA VAL A 65 16.91 -10.05 6.58
C VAL A 65 16.68 -9.88 5.07
N GLU A 66 16.23 -10.94 4.39
CA GLU A 66 15.73 -10.82 3.03
C GLU A 66 14.33 -10.19 3.06
N LEU A 67 14.18 -9.06 2.37
CA LEU A 67 12.95 -8.28 2.37
C LEU A 67 11.91 -8.90 1.42
N LYS A 68 10.72 -9.17 1.95
CA LYS A 68 9.58 -9.52 1.08
C LYS A 68 9.16 -8.29 0.28
N PRO A 69 8.77 -8.46 -1.00
CA PRO A 69 8.31 -7.33 -1.81
C PRO A 69 7.22 -6.48 -1.13
N THR A 70 6.32 -7.12 -0.40
CA THR A 70 5.22 -6.46 0.32
C THR A 70 5.65 -5.75 1.61
N LEU A 71 6.89 -5.95 2.08
CA LEU A 71 7.39 -5.21 3.24
C LEU A 71 7.75 -3.76 2.87
N ALA A 72 8.59 -3.61 1.84
CA ALA A 72 9.12 -2.30 1.44
C ALA A 72 9.43 -2.16 -0.05
N LEU A 73 9.28 -3.22 -0.87
CA LEU A 73 9.67 -3.20 -2.29
C LEU A 73 8.45 -3.15 -3.21
N GLY A 74 7.37 -2.53 -2.76
CA GLY A 74 6.12 -2.44 -3.52
C GLY A 74 5.92 -1.06 -4.12
N SER A 75 6.21 -0.88 -5.42
CA SER A 75 5.69 0.29 -6.13
C SER A 75 4.16 0.30 -6.09
N TRP A 76 3.58 1.48 -6.04
CA TRP A 76 2.13 1.63 -6.10
C TRP A 76 1.74 2.95 -6.76
N LEU A 77 0.55 2.94 -7.36
CA LEU A 77 -0.14 4.11 -7.88
C LEU A 77 -1.55 4.14 -7.30
N ALA A 78 -2.03 5.31 -6.94
CA ALA A 78 -3.37 5.51 -6.42
C ALA A 78 -4.04 6.67 -7.13
N PHE A 79 -5.24 6.45 -7.65
CA PHE A 79 -6.01 7.39 -8.44
C PHE A 79 -7.27 7.79 -7.68
N GLU A 80 -7.59 9.07 -7.67
CA GLU A 80 -8.86 9.61 -7.16
C GLU A 80 -9.39 10.63 -8.13
N THR A 81 -10.69 10.53 -8.45
CA THR A 81 -11.35 11.46 -9.37
C THR A 81 -12.23 12.44 -8.61
N MET A 82 -12.04 13.73 -8.85
CA MET A 82 -12.90 14.80 -8.37
C MET A 82 -13.47 15.58 -9.56
N GLY A 83 -14.76 15.41 -9.79
CA GLY A 83 -15.44 16.01 -10.95
C GLY A 83 -14.94 15.45 -12.28
N LYS A 84 -14.18 16.24 -13.03
CA LYS A 84 -13.60 15.85 -14.33
C LYS A 84 -12.09 15.63 -14.29
N THR A 85 -11.46 15.87 -13.15
CA THR A 85 -10.01 15.77 -12.98
C THR A 85 -9.69 14.60 -12.08
N THR A 86 -8.70 13.81 -12.46
CA THR A 86 -8.13 12.74 -11.61
C THR A 86 -6.80 13.22 -11.08
N MET A 87 -6.57 12.98 -9.79
CA MET A 87 -5.26 13.02 -9.15
C MET A 87 -4.68 11.61 -9.16
N VAL A 88 -3.41 11.46 -9.47
CA VAL A 88 -2.65 10.24 -9.21
C VAL A 88 -1.48 10.57 -8.32
N MET A 89 -1.32 9.77 -7.29
CA MET A 89 -0.13 9.74 -6.44
C MET A 89 0.51 8.36 -6.51
N GLY A 90 1.81 8.30 -6.28
CA GLY A 90 2.50 7.03 -6.29
C GLY A 90 3.86 7.07 -5.62
N ASP A 91 4.38 5.87 -5.36
CA ASP A 91 5.73 5.65 -4.89
C ASP A 91 6.33 4.51 -5.75
N LEU A 92 7.39 4.82 -6.46
CA LEU A 92 8.04 3.92 -7.41
C LEU A 92 9.34 3.41 -6.81
N VAL A 93 9.46 2.09 -6.67
CA VAL A 93 10.69 1.43 -6.21
C VAL A 93 11.59 1.17 -7.41
N LEU A 94 12.76 1.79 -7.41
CA LEU A 94 13.68 1.79 -8.52
C LEU A 94 15.09 1.35 -8.08
N THR A 95 15.84 0.76 -9.01
CA THR A 95 17.30 0.63 -8.88
C THR A 95 17.96 1.93 -9.37
N GLU A 96 19.25 2.12 -9.05
CA GLU A 96 19.98 3.33 -9.44
C GLU A 96 19.94 3.59 -10.96
N ASP A 97 20.10 2.53 -11.76
CA ASP A 97 20.08 2.62 -13.23
C ASP A 97 18.70 2.96 -13.81
N GLU A 98 17.64 2.73 -13.06
CA GLU A 98 16.27 2.98 -13.49
C GLU A 98 15.79 4.41 -13.20
N ILE A 99 16.46 5.15 -12.30
CA ILE A 99 16.01 6.47 -11.84
C ILE A 99 15.91 7.46 -12.99
N GLU A 100 17.03 7.70 -13.69
CA GLU A 100 17.08 8.74 -14.71
C GLU A 100 16.13 8.51 -15.89
N PRO A 101 16.07 7.31 -16.51
CA PRO A 101 15.14 7.09 -17.63
C PRO A 101 13.68 7.18 -17.20
N VAL A 102 13.31 6.68 -16.02
CA VAL A 102 11.94 6.76 -15.50
C VAL A 102 11.57 8.20 -15.18
N MET A 103 12.42 8.92 -14.45
CA MET A 103 12.21 10.33 -14.08
C MET A 103 12.02 11.21 -15.31
N LYS A 104 12.90 11.07 -16.31
CA LYS A 104 12.81 11.84 -17.55
C LYS A 104 11.47 11.60 -18.27
N LYS A 105 11.04 10.33 -18.38
CA LYS A 105 9.81 9.99 -19.08
C LYS A 105 8.57 10.54 -18.34
N LEU A 106 8.58 10.50 -17.01
CA LEU A 106 7.51 11.07 -16.18
C LEU A 106 7.43 12.59 -16.37
N ALA A 107 8.56 13.28 -16.24
CA ALA A 107 8.61 14.74 -16.39
C ALA A 107 8.21 15.21 -17.80
N ASP A 108 8.70 14.54 -18.85
CA ASP A 108 8.30 14.81 -20.24
C ASP A 108 6.78 14.59 -20.47
N GLY A 109 6.17 13.70 -19.70
CA GLY A 109 4.74 13.40 -19.73
C GLY A 109 3.87 14.26 -18.78
N GLY A 110 4.47 15.24 -18.09
CA GLY A 110 3.75 16.15 -17.20
C GLY A 110 3.40 15.56 -15.83
N ILE A 111 4.05 14.47 -15.41
CA ILE A 111 3.99 13.94 -14.06
C ILE A 111 5.06 14.62 -13.22
N GLU A 112 4.67 15.17 -12.07
CA GLU A 112 5.58 15.79 -11.13
C GLU A 112 6.33 14.75 -10.30
N ILE A 113 7.62 14.98 -10.07
CA ILE A 113 8.42 14.22 -9.12
C ILE A 113 8.48 15.03 -7.84
N THR A 114 7.91 14.50 -6.77
CA THR A 114 7.77 15.21 -5.50
C THR A 114 8.83 14.81 -4.47
N ALA A 115 9.45 13.64 -4.63
CA ALA A 115 10.63 13.23 -3.87
C ALA A 115 11.40 12.13 -4.58
N LEU A 116 12.71 12.05 -4.29
CA LEU A 116 13.59 10.93 -4.63
C LEU A 116 14.50 10.65 -3.44
N HIS A 117 14.41 9.48 -2.85
CA HIS A 117 15.12 9.17 -1.60
C HIS A 117 15.25 7.65 -1.37
N ASN A 118 15.87 7.25 -0.27
CA ASN A 118 15.93 5.88 0.22
C ASN A 118 15.00 5.70 1.42
N HIS A 119 14.21 4.63 1.44
CA HIS A 119 13.50 4.20 2.65
C HIS A 119 14.42 3.46 3.62
N LEU A 120 15.36 2.68 3.08
CA LEU A 120 16.14 1.70 3.81
C LEU A 120 17.64 1.97 3.66
N LEU A 121 18.25 2.45 4.73
CA LEU A 121 19.70 2.59 4.79
C LEU A 121 20.35 1.20 4.90
N ARG A 122 21.51 1.02 4.27
CA ARG A 122 22.29 -0.24 4.29
C ARG A 122 21.70 -1.40 3.48
N ALA A 123 20.55 -1.22 2.82
CA ALA A 123 19.96 -2.24 1.95
C ALA A 123 20.90 -2.65 0.81
N ARG A 124 20.90 -3.92 0.42
CA ARG A 124 21.74 -4.46 -0.66
C ARG A 124 20.93 -5.39 -1.56
N PRO A 125 20.87 -5.15 -2.89
CA PRO A 125 21.29 -3.89 -3.53
C PRO A 125 20.52 -2.68 -3.00
N PRO A 126 21.04 -1.44 -3.13
CA PRO A 126 20.31 -0.25 -2.74
C PRO A 126 19.09 -0.07 -3.62
N THR A 127 17.98 0.35 -3.01
CA THR A 127 16.73 0.71 -3.69
C THR A 127 16.41 2.17 -3.42
N PHE A 128 15.81 2.82 -4.40
CA PHE A 128 15.40 4.21 -4.36
C PHE A 128 13.89 4.29 -4.53
N TYR A 129 13.31 5.33 -3.97
CA TYR A 129 11.88 5.55 -3.95
C TYR A 129 11.60 6.91 -4.54
N MET A 130 10.75 6.93 -5.57
CA MET A 130 10.39 8.14 -6.29
C MET A 130 8.89 8.40 -6.12
N HIS A 131 8.58 9.47 -5.40
CA HIS A 131 7.20 9.93 -5.28
C HIS A 131 6.80 10.74 -6.49
N VAL A 132 5.58 10.49 -6.96
CA VAL A 132 5.01 11.11 -8.14
C VAL A 132 3.62 11.66 -7.85
N LEU A 133 3.30 12.78 -8.50
CA LEU A 133 2.00 13.43 -8.45
C LEU A 133 1.60 13.84 -9.87
N GLY A 134 0.35 13.65 -10.23
CA GLY A 134 -0.16 14.09 -11.52
C GLY A 134 -1.64 14.44 -11.44
N HIS A 135 -2.05 15.42 -12.24
CA HIS A 135 -3.44 15.86 -12.37
C HIS A 135 -3.87 15.85 -13.82
N GLY A 136 -5.04 15.31 -14.13
CA GLY A 136 -5.54 15.31 -15.49
C GLY A 136 -6.56 14.23 -15.83
N ASP A 137 -6.54 13.77 -17.06
CA ASP A 137 -7.33 12.63 -17.52
C ASP A 137 -6.72 11.32 -17.03
N ALA A 138 -7.54 10.47 -16.40
CA ALA A 138 -7.07 9.27 -15.72
C ALA A 138 -6.34 8.28 -16.63
N ALA A 139 -6.83 8.07 -17.85
CA ALA A 139 -6.21 7.14 -18.79
C ALA A 139 -4.89 7.69 -19.35
N THR A 140 -4.82 8.99 -19.58
CA THR A 140 -3.60 9.67 -20.02
C THR A 140 -2.50 9.61 -18.96
N LEU A 141 -2.84 9.88 -17.69
CA LEU A 141 -1.94 9.73 -16.57
C LEU A 141 -1.42 8.29 -16.44
N ALA A 142 -2.35 7.32 -16.52
CA ALA A 142 -2.02 5.91 -16.45
C ALA A 142 -1.08 5.46 -17.59
N GLN A 143 -1.32 5.93 -18.81
CA GLN A 143 -0.46 5.61 -19.97
C GLN A 143 0.95 6.20 -19.79
N THR A 144 1.07 7.45 -19.32
CA THR A 144 2.36 8.08 -19.04
C THR A 144 3.15 7.30 -17.99
N LEU A 145 2.47 6.88 -16.92
CA LEU A 145 3.05 6.08 -15.85
C LEU A 145 3.46 4.68 -16.33
N HIS A 146 2.65 4.04 -17.16
CA HIS A 146 3.00 2.76 -17.80
C HIS A 146 4.27 2.90 -18.65
N ASP A 147 4.32 3.89 -19.52
CA ASP A 147 5.44 4.13 -20.41
C ASP A 147 6.75 4.41 -19.66
N ALA A 148 6.65 5.10 -18.51
CA ALA A 148 7.79 5.37 -17.66
C ALA A 148 8.25 4.09 -16.94
N LEU A 149 7.32 3.34 -16.35
CA LEU A 149 7.62 2.09 -15.66
C LEU A 149 8.14 0.99 -16.60
N ALA A 150 7.77 1.02 -17.87
CA ALA A 150 8.31 0.12 -18.91
C ALA A 150 9.82 0.33 -19.16
N LEU A 151 10.40 1.44 -18.69
CA LEU A 151 11.85 1.69 -18.72
C LEU A 151 12.57 1.11 -17.49
N SER A 152 11.83 0.54 -16.55
CA SER A 152 12.34 -0.20 -15.39
C SER A 152 12.05 -1.70 -15.53
N LYS A 153 12.52 -2.50 -14.59
CA LYS A 153 12.19 -3.93 -14.49
C LYS A 153 10.96 -4.18 -13.63
N THR A 154 10.19 -3.15 -13.31
CA THR A 154 8.95 -3.29 -12.52
C THR A 154 7.98 -4.26 -13.21
N PRO A 155 7.51 -5.32 -12.53
CA PRO A 155 6.59 -6.29 -13.12
C PRO A 155 5.20 -5.65 -13.35
N LEU A 156 4.89 -5.31 -14.60
CA LEU A 156 3.60 -4.72 -14.99
C LEU A 156 2.52 -5.77 -15.30
N GLY A 157 2.89 -7.02 -15.47
CA GLY A 157 1.93 -8.10 -15.76
C GLY A 157 1.04 -8.47 -14.57
N ALA A 158 0.02 -9.29 -14.85
CA ALA A 158 -0.85 -9.83 -13.81
C ALA A 158 -0.04 -10.65 -12.79
N VAL A 159 -0.18 -10.34 -11.52
CA VAL A 159 0.36 -11.20 -10.45
C VAL A 159 -0.57 -12.41 -10.33
N PRO A 160 -0.05 -13.65 -10.35
CA PRO A 160 -0.88 -14.82 -10.07
C PRO A 160 -1.64 -14.62 -8.76
N ALA A 161 -2.93 -14.94 -8.75
CA ALA A 161 -3.74 -14.86 -7.53
C ALA A 161 -3.05 -15.68 -6.43
N ALA A 162 -2.83 -15.05 -5.28
CA ALA A 162 -2.25 -15.72 -4.13
C ALA A 162 -3.18 -16.87 -3.72
N SER A 163 -2.68 -18.09 -3.76
CA SER A 163 -3.38 -19.24 -3.19
C SER A 163 -3.42 -19.04 -1.67
N ALA A 164 -4.60 -19.24 -1.07
CA ALA A 164 -4.93 -19.22 0.36
C ALA A 164 -4.14 -18.24 1.23
N ALA A 165 -4.81 -17.49 2.09
CA ALA A 165 -4.15 -16.56 3.02
C ALA A 165 -3.05 -17.30 3.82
N PRO A 166 -1.75 -16.97 3.63
CA PRO A 166 -0.69 -17.66 4.33
C PRO A 166 -0.83 -17.39 5.84
N SER A 167 -0.67 -18.44 6.64
CA SER A 167 -0.47 -18.27 8.08
C SER A 167 0.79 -17.43 8.29
N ILE A 168 0.74 -16.45 9.17
CA ILE A 168 1.89 -15.62 9.52
C ILE A 168 2.41 -16.04 10.89
N ASP A 169 3.73 -16.19 11.02
CA ASP A 169 4.39 -16.56 12.29
C ASP A 169 4.56 -15.32 13.19
N LEU A 170 3.43 -14.73 13.59
CA LEU A 170 3.35 -13.61 14.53
C LEU A 170 2.04 -13.70 15.33
N ASP A 171 2.06 -13.29 16.59
CA ASP A 171 0.84 -13.04 17.36
C ASP A 171 0.18 -11.74 16.90
N THR A 172 -0.58 -11.84 15.80
CA THR A 172 -1.28 -10.69 15.21
C THR A 172 -2.31 -10.09 16.17
N ALA A 173 -2.93 -10.90 17.03
CA ALA A 173 -3.91 -10.40 18.00
C ALA A 173 -3.24 -9.57 19.11
N MET A 174 -2.02 -9.90 19.51
CA MET A 174 -1.22 -9.09 20.43
C MET A 174 -0.84 -7.77 19.76
N ILE A 175 -0.33 -7.81 18.51
CA ILE A 175 0.07 -6.60 17.79
C ILE A 175 -1.12 -5.65 17.60
N ASP A 176 -2.29 -6.16 17.22
CA ASP A 176 -3.53 -5.39 17.10
C ASP A 176 -3.88 -4.66 18.41
N ARG A 177 -3.85 -5.40 19.54
CA ARG A 177 -4.15 -4.81 20.86
C ARG A 177 -3.17 -3.70 21.22
N VAL A 178 -1.88 -3.92 20.96
CA VAL A 178 -0.83 -2.96 21.31
C VAL A 178 -0.92 -1.71 20.45
N LEU A 179 -1.09 -1.87 19.13
CA LEU A 179 -1.19 -0.74 18.22
C LEU A 179 -2.55 -0.01 18.30
N GLY A 180 -3.58 -0.69 18.83
CA GLY A 180 -4.94 -0.13 18.88
C GLY A 180 -5.60 -0.03 17.50
N ALA A 181 -5.17 -0.84 16.55
CA ALA A 181 -5.67 -0.89 15.18
C ALA A 181 -5.69 -2.35 14.70
N LYS A 182 -6.42 -2.64 13.64
CA LYS A 182 -6.46 -3.98 13.05
C LYS A 182 -5.66 -4.03 11.75
N GLY A 183 -4.68 -4.94 11.71
CA GLY A 183 -3.87 -5.17 10.53
C GLY A 183 -4.49 -6.17 9.56
N LYS A 184 -3.83 -6.34 8.42
CA LYS A 184 -4.13 -7.35 7.40
C LYS A 184 -2.86 -8.06 6.96
N ILE A 185 -2.97 -9.33 6.59
CA ILE A 185 -1.86 -10.11 6.04
C ILE A 185 -1.83 -9.90 4.52
N ALA A 186 -0.70 -9.49 3.98
CA ALA A 186 -0.46 -9.39 2.55
C ALA A 186 0.95 -9.88 2.21
N GLY A 187 1.08 -10.88 1.33
CA GLY A 187 2.38 -11.42 0.91
C GLY A 187 3.29 -11.90 2.06
N GLY A 188 2.69 -12.36 3.18
CA GLY A 188 3.44 -12.81 4.37
C GLY A 188 4.02 -11.68 5.22
N VAL A 189 3.46 -10.48 5.11
CA VAL A 189 3.72 -9.30 5.94
C VAL A 189 2.42 -8.90 6.62
N TYR A 190 2.47 -8.50 7.89
CA TYR A 190 1.33 -7.96 8.61
C TYR A 190 1.37 -6.43 8.54
N GLN A 191 0.32 -5.84 7.97
CA GLN A 191 0.32 -4.44 7.55
C GLN A 191 -0.82 -3.66 8.18
N PHE A 192 -0.53 -2.43 8.58
CA PHE A 192 -1.48 -1.45 9.09
C PHE A 192 -1.48 -0.20 8.22
N GLY A 193 -2.65 0.41 8.10
CA GLY A 193 -2.82 1.78 7.61
C GLY A 193 -3.68 2.51 8.61
N ILE A 194 -3.09 3.42 9.39
CA ILE A 194 -3.79 4.14 10.46
C ILE A 194 -3.97 5.58 10.02
N PRO A 195 -5.21 6.06 9.83
CA PRO A 195 -5.45 7.39 9.30
C PRO A 195 -5.16 8.47 10.36
N ARG A 196 -4.73 9.64 9.90
CA ARG A 196 -4.68 10.87 10.69
C ARG A 196 -6.10 11.41 10.94
N ALA A 197 -6.24 12.24 11.99
CA ALA A 197 -7.53 12.86 12.32
C ALA A 197 -7.84 14.08 11.44
N GLU A 198 -6.81 14.78 10.98
CA GLU A 198 -6.99 15.96 10.14
C GLU A 198 -7.33 15.59 8.70
N PRO A 199 -8.21 16.33 8.04
CA PRO A 199 -8.35 16.25 6.60
C PRO A 199 -7.09 16.80 5.93
N ILE A 200 -6.60 16.06 4.93
CA ILE A 200 -5.47 16.47 4.10
C ILE A 200 -6.01 16.89 2.73
N THR A 201 -5.46 17.97 2.18
CA THR A 201 -5.77 18.44 0.83
C THR A 201 -4.48 18.76 0.08
N ASP A 202 -4.53 18.63 -1.25
CA ASP A 202 -3.53 19.15 -2.17
C ASP A 202 -4.30 20.04 -3.18
N GLY A 203 -4.07 21.36 -3.13
CA GLY A 203 -4.95 22.31 -3.76
C GLY A 203 -6.39 22.14 -3.28
N ASP A 204 -7.31 22.03 -4.24
CA ASP A 204 -8.74 21.81 -3.97
C ASP A 204 -9.14 20.34 -3.81
N MET A 205 -8.21 19.42 -4.00
CA MET A 205 -8.45 17.97 -3.92
C MET A 205 -8.17 17.42 -2.52
N LYS A 206 -9.03 16.51 -2.06
CA LYS A 206 -8.77 15.76 -0.82
C LYS A 206 -7.70 14.71 -1.07
N VAL A 207 -6.91 14.42 -0.05
CA VAL A 207 -5.94 13.33 -0.04
C VAL A 207 -6.38 12.30 1.01
N PRO A 208 -7.27 11.35 0.64
CA PRO A 208 -7.73 10.34 1.58
C PRO A 208 -6.60 9.39 1.98
N PRO A 209 -6.74 8.65 3.11
CA PRO A 209 -5.72 7.75 3.63
C PRO A 209 -5.16 6.76 2.60
N ALA A 210 -6.00 6.22 1.72
CA ALA A 210 -5.60 5.27 0.68
C ALA A 210 -4.72 5.88 -0.42
N LEU A 211 -4.71 7.21 -0.53
CA LEU A 211 -3.86 7.97 -1.45
C LEU A 211 -2.45 8.24 -0.88
N GLY A 212 -2.11 7.68 0.27
CA GLY A 212 -0.77 7.75 0.87
C GLY A 212 -0.64 8.68 2.08
N SER A 213 -1.76 9.12 2.69
CA SER A 213 -1.76 9.98 3.87
C SER A 213 -2.08 9.25 5.19
N ALA A 214 -1.94 7.91 5.23
CA ALA A 214 -2.07 7.12 6.45
C ALA A 214 -0.70 6.67 6.96
N GLU A 215 -0.58 6.53 8.29
CA GLU A 215 0.55 5.86 8.91
C GLU A 215 0.64 4.42 8.38
N ALA A 216 1.71 4.06 7.71
CA ALA A 216 1.95 2.71 7.21
C ALA A 216 2.90 1.98 8.16
N ILE A 217 2.47 0.85 8.74
CA ILE A 217 3.30 0.05 9.64
C ILE A 217 3.27 -1.39 9.18
N ASN A 218 4.44 -1.98 8.97
CA ASN A 218 4.56 -3.32 8.43
C ASN A 218 5.46 -4.19 9.31
N PHE A 219 5.04 -5.44 9.55
CA PHE A 219 5.78 -6.45 10.27
C PHE A 219 6.02 -7.66 9.37
N GLN A 220 7.27 -7.97 9.10
CA GLN A 220 7.68 -9.22 8.45
C GLN A 220 8.24 -10.16 9.50
N PRO A 221 7.66 -11.38 9.69
CA PRO A 221 8.23 -12.36 10.62
C PRO A 221 9.63 -12.77 10.21
N THR A 222 10.53 -12.87 11.21
CA THR A 222 11.90 -13.36 11.05
C THR A 222 12.14 -14.66 11.81
N GLY A 223 11.07 -15.22 12.41
CA GLY A 223 11.09 -16.45 13.21
C GLY A 223 11.22 -16.21 14.70
N GLY A 224 10.75 -17.17 15.50
CA GLY A 224 10.89 -17.14 16.96
C GLY A 224 10.22 -15.95 17.65
N GLY A 225 9.09 -15.47 17.16
CA GLY A 225 8.36 -14.32 17.71
C GLY A 225 8.98 -12.96 17.37
N LYS A 226 10.02 -12.94 16.53
CA LYS A 226 10.68 -11.71 16.06
C LYS A 226 10.11 -11.23 14.73
N ALA A 227 10.24 -9.93 14.48
CA ALA A 227 9.88 -9.30 13.23
C ALA A 227 10.93 -8.29 12.78
N ALA A 228 11.03 -8.10 11.46
CA ALA A 228 11.56 -6.89 10.86
C ALA A 228 10.39 -5.92 10.64
N ILE A 229 10.59 -4.66 11.01
CA ILE A 229 9.57 -3.62 10.84
C ILE A 229 10.09 -2.49 9.96
N THR A 230 9.22 -1.97 9.13
CA THR A 230 9.40 -0.70 8.41
C THR A 230 8.04 -0.11 8.07
N GLY A 231 8.02 1.14 7.70
CA GLY A 231 6.80 1.85 7.32
C GLY A 231 7.05 3.32 7.22
N ASP A 232 5.97 4.07 7.37
CA ASP A 232 5.97 5.50 7.16
C ASP A 232 5.08 6.19 8.19
N PHE A 233 5.65 7.07 9.00
CA PHE A 233 4.90 8.00 9.82
C PHE A 233 4.57 9.25 9.00
N VAL A 234 3.32 9.66 9.03
CA VAL A 234 2.80 10.87 8.38
C VAL A 234 2.64 11.95 9.43
N LEU A 235 3.43 13.01 9.39
CA LEU A 235 3.66 13.90 10.51
C LEU A 235 3.45 15.36 10.13
N THR A 236 2.86 16.16 11.03
CA THR A 236 3.00 17.63 11.00
C THR A 236 4.37 18.03 11.55
N ALA A 237 4.78 19.28 11.30
CA ALA A 237 6.10 19.79 11.74
C ALA A 237 6.35 19.59 13.24
N ASP A 238 5.32 19.80 14.07
CA ASP A 238 5.43 19.71 15.53
C ASP A 238 5.57 18.25 16.01
N GLU A 239 5.15 17.27 15.22
CA GLU A 239 5.21 15.84 15.55
C GLU A 239 6.55 15.20 15.15
N VAL A 240 7.28 15.78 14.18
CA VAL A 240 8.52 15.17 13.62
C VAL A 240 9.53 14.82 14.71
N ASN A 241 9.96 15.79 15.51
CA ASN A 241 10.99 15.54 16.51
C ASN A 241 10.50 14.72 17.73
N PRO A 242 9.26 14.86 18.23
CA PRO A 242 8.71 13.96 19.23
C PRO A 242 8.68 12.50 18.76
N VAL A 243 8.22 12.21 17.55
CA VAL A 243 8.17 10.85 16.98
C VAL A 243 9.58 10.30 16.79
N LEU A 244 10.49 11.08 16.17
CA LEU A 244 11.89 10.68 15.95
C LEU A 244 12.57 10.25 17.26
N ARG A 245 12.47 11.06 18.32
CA ARG A 245 13.05 10.74 19.63
C ARG A 245 12.43 9.47 20.21
N THR A 246 11.10 9.35 20.14
CA THR A 246 10.39 8.20 20.69
C THR A 246 10.80 6.89 19.98
N LEU A 247 10.91 6.90 18.66
CA LEU A 247 11.39 5.74 17.89
C LEU A 247 12.80 5.33 18.36
N ARG A 248 13.73 6.27 18.40
CA ARG A 248 15.12 6.00 18.82
C ARG A 248 15.24 5.52 20.26
N ASP A 249 14.47 6.10 21.17
CA ASP A 249 14.44 5.69 22.59
C ASP A 249 13.94 4.24 22.75
N ASN A 250 13.18 3.73 21.79
CA ASN A 250 12.69 2.35 21.72
C ASN A 250 13.54 1.43 20.82
N GLY A 251 14.72 1.89 20.36
CA GLY A 251 15.63 1.08 19.56
C GLY A 251 15.17 0.88 18.12
N ILE A 252 14.34 1.78 17.60
CA ILE A 252 13.88 1.81 16.21
C ILE A 252 14.64 2.90 15.45
N ASP A 253 15.41 2.52 14.45
CA ASP A 253 16.18 3.46 13.62
C ASP A 253 15.24 4.28 12.74
N VAL A 254 15.45 5.61 12.68
CA VAL A 254 14.86 6.46 11.66
C VAL A 254 15.75 6.43 10.42
N THR A 255 15.19 6.11 9.27
CA THR A 255 15.95 5.85 8.05
C THR A 255 15.78 6.92 6.97
N ALA A 256 14.67 7.67 6.99
CA ALA A 256 14.46 8.82 6.11
C ALA A 256 13.46 9.80 6.73
N LEU A 257 13.55 11.06 6.30
CA LEU A 257 12.57 12.12 6.57
C LEU A 257 12.44 12.95 5.28
N HIS A 258 11.24 13.02 4.70
CA HIS A 258 11.00 13.62 3.38
C HIS A 258 9.54 14.10 3.23
N SER A 259 9.17 14.57 2.04
CA SER A 259 7.79 14.94 1.67
C SER A 259 7.27 13.98 0.60
N HIS A 260 5.95 13.78 0.54
CA HIS A 260 5.28 13.08 -0.58
C HIS A 260 4.64 14.04 -1.58
N MET A 261 4.31 15.24 -1.13
CA MET A 261 3.64 16.28 -1.89
C MET A 261 4.40 17.60 -1.78
N LEU A 262 4.07 18.58 -2.61
CA LEU A 262 4.73 19.89 -2.60
C LEU A 262 3.85 21.00 -1.98
N ASP A 263 2.53 20.89 -2.12
CA ASP A 263 1.58 21.97 -1.80
C ASP A 263 0.46 21.56 -0.84
N GLU A 264 0.57 20.38 -0.21
CA GLU A 264 -0.46 19.84 0.69
C GLU A 264 -0.69 20.69 1.95
N GLN A 265 -1.92 20.61 2.45
CA GLN A 265 -2.35 21.27 3.68
C GLN A 265 -3.07 20.29 4.63
N PRO A 266 -2.67 20.22 5.92
CA PRO A 266 -1.46 20.84 6.49
C PRO A 266 -0.19 20.30 5.85
N ARG A 267 0.91 21.04 5.93
CA ARG A 267 2.22 20.55 5.47
C ARG A 267 2.59 19.28 6.21
N LEU A 268 2.93 18.22 5.46
CA LEU A 268 3.27 16.92 6.00
C LEU A 268 4.74 16.55 5.76
N PHE A 269 5.25 15.77 6.69
CA PHE A 269 6.56 15.14 6.66
C PHE A 269 6.38 13.65 6.85
N PHE A 270 7.14 12.86 6.10
CA PHE A 270 7.06 11.41 6.08
C PHE A 270 8.36 10.84 6.64
N MET A 271 8.24 9.94 7.61
CA MET A 271 9.39 9.44 8.35
C MET A 271 9.43 7.92 8.30
N HIS A 272 10.42 7.37 7.59
CA HIS A 272 10.66 5.95 7.54
C HIS A 272 11.50 5.47 8.71
N PHE A 273 11.31 4.21 9.07
CA PHE A 273 11.98 3.57 10.19
C PHE A 273 12.33 2.12 9.87
N TRP A 274 13.27 1.57 10.64
CA TRP A 274 13.69 0.18 10.56
C TRP A 274 14.10 -0.37 11.92
N ALA A 275 13.70 -1.60 12.21
CA ALA A 275 14.23 -2.39 13.33
C ALA A 275 13.97 -3.88 13.10
N VAL A 276 14.79 -4.72 13.77
CA VAL A 276 14.57 -6.17 13.86
C VAL A 276 14.70 -6.56 15.31
N ASP A 277 13.59 -7.01 15.95
CA ASP A 277 13.58 -7.44 17.35
C ASP A 277 12.33 -8.30 17.64
N ASP A 278 12.06 -8.56 18.91
CA ASP A 278 10.82 -9.14 19.41
C ASP A 278 9.61 -8.31 18.94
N ALA A 279 8.60 -8.98 18.38
CA ALA A 279 7.47 -8.29 17.74
C ALA A 279 6.62 -7.48 18.73
N GLU A 280 6.48 -7.95 19.99
CA GLU A 280 5.74 -7.21 21.03
C GLU A 280 6.50 -5.96 21.48
N LYS A 281 7.82 -6.06 21.65
CA LYS A 281 8.69 -4.92 21.96
C LYS A 281 8.61 -3.85 20.88
N LEU A 282 8.70 -4.25 19.60
CA LEU A 282 8.59 -3.34 18.46
C LEU A 282 7.20 -2.69 18.39
N ALA A 283 6.13 -3.46 18.59
CA ALA A 283 4.76 -2.92 18.63
C ALA A 283 4.57 -1.87 19.73
N LYS A 284 5.15 -2.10 20.94
CA LYS A 284 5.11 -1.12 22.03
C LYS A 284 5.87 0.16 21.70
N GLY A 285 7.04 0.06 21.06
CA GLY A 285 7.82 1.20 20.61
C GLY A 285 7.07 2.02 19.55
N LEU A 286 6.46 1.34 18.57
CA LEU A 286 5.63 1.97 17.55
C LEU A 286 4.38 2.62 18.16
N ARG A 287 3.72 1.97 19.15
CA ARG A 287 2.57 2.58 19.84
C ARG A 287 2.95 3.87 20.56
N ALA A 288 4.09 3.86 21.27
CA ALA A 288 4.59 5.06 21.93
C ALA A 288 4.86 6.23 20.95
N ALA A 289 5.32 5.92 19.72
CA ALA A 289 5.50 6.89 18.67
C ALA A 289 4.16 7.36 18.09
N LEU A 290 3.22 6.45 17.82
CA LEU A 290 1.86 6.77 17.37
C LEU A 290 1.10 7.67 18.39
N ASP A 291 1.38 7.56 19.70
CA ASP A 291 0.81 8.42 20.72
C ASP A 291 1.27 9.89 20.64
N LYS A 292 2.25 10.21 19.76
CA LYS A 292 2.71 11.56 19.45
C LYS A 292 2.05 12.13 18.19
N VAL A 293 1.22 11.35 17.52
CA VAL A 293 0.55 11.70 16.26
C VAL A 293 -0.94 11.91 16.51
N ASN A 294 -1.54 12.87 15.84
CA ASN A 294 -2.98 13.09 15.90
C ASN A 294 -3.71 12.10 14.98
N LEU A 295 -4.02 10.93 15.52
CA LEU A 295 -4.68 9.85 14.80
C LEU A 295 -6.21 9.96 14.84
N ALA A 296 -6.86 9.49 13.77
CA ALA A 296 -8.31 9.31 13.78
C ALA A 296 -8.70 8.28 14.86
N ARG A 297 -9.77 8.58 15.60
CA ARG A 297 -10.32 7.63 16.58
C ARG A 297 -11.00 6.49 15.84
N SER A 298 -10.60 5.24 16.14
CA SER A 298 -11.24 4.02 15.66
C SER A 298 -12.59 3.76 16.33
#